data_7368303d8c088ad58b943148693a9259
#
_entry.id   7368303d8c088ad58b943148693a9259
#
_cell.length_a   1.000
_cell.length_b   1.000
_cell.length_c   1.000
_cell.angle_alpha   90.00
_cell.angle_beta   90.00
_cell.angle_gamma   90.00
#
_symmetry.space_group_name_H-M   'P 1'
#
loop_
_entity.id
_entity.type
_entity.pdbx_description
1 polymer ?
#
loop_
_entity_poly.entity_id
_entity_poly.type
_entity_poly.pdbx_seq_one_letter_code
_entity_poly.pdbx_strand_id
1 'polypeptide(L)'
;MSVKRAVVAPVSEAEAIRKELLKMEVLDHGRKIKESTLDGKDFLEIPVICEIAGMDTIEQHSPKYYGKSQSLRERLVGTIPETDLKLIPSGWHVVGKIIVVSIDERIEEHKHLIARELLGIYPYCHTVVRDLGIEGQFRQPKREILEGISTETTHKENNCLFRLDVTKVMFSKGNLYEKNIMSKAGSNEIIVDMFAGIGYFSIPIAVHSKPSKIYAIELNPESFEYLQENIRLNKVEHIVEALNGNCAVLTPQGVADRVLMGYVGTTHEYLGYGIRAIKSTGGMLHYHETVPEKLMFERPVSRIKEAALREGRQVEIRECRRVKKYSPGVWHVVVDAWIE
;
A
#
# COMPACT_ATOMS: atom_id res chain seq x y z
N MET A 1 -4.16 18.99 39.75
CA MET A 1 -4.04 18.70 38.28
C MET A 1 -2.89 17.71 38.09
N SER A 2 -3.07 16.63 37.34
CA SER A 2 -1.98 15.67 37.10
C SER A 2 -0.89 16.32 36.25
N VAL A 3 0.36 16.16 36.65
CA VAL A 3 1.53 16.65 35.92
C VAL A 3 1.56 16.00 34.53
N LYS A 4 1.71 16.80 33.47
CA LYS A 4 1.72 16.32 32.08
C LYS A 4 3.17 15.98 31.69
N ARG A 5 3.52 14.71 31.69
CA ARG A 5 4.88 14.23 31.44
C ARG A 5 5.14 13.93 29.96
N ALA A 6 6.36 14.14 29.51
CA ALA A 6 6.81 13.73 28.19
C ALA A 6 8.26 13.21 28.29
N VAL A 7 8.58 12.18 27.50
CA VAL A 7 9.96 11.71 27.29
C VAL A 7 10.61 12.60 26.26
N VAL A 8 11.81 13.10 26.54
CA VAL A 8 12.62 13.88 25.61
C VAL A 8 13.46 12.94 24.76
N ALA A 9 13.29 12.99 23.47
CA ALA A 9 13.97 12.12 22.54
C ALA A 9 14.68 12.92 21.44
N PRO A 10 15.96 12.65 21.13
CA PRO A 10 16.61 13.20 19.96
C PRO A 10 15.80 12.86 18.69
N VAL A 11 15.72 13.78 17.73
CA VAL A 11 14.92 13.58 16.50
C VAL A 11 15.30 12.28 15.78
N SER A 12 16.60 11.92 15.77
CA SER A 12 17.11 10.69 15.15
C SER A 12 16.64 9.40 15.82
N GLU A 13 16.31 9.44 17.12
CA GLU A 13 15.95 8.26 17.93
C GLU A 13 14.45 8.23 18.29
N ALA A 14 13.74 9.32 18.04
CA ALA A 14 12.39 9.54 18.51
C ALA A 14 11.40 8.45 18.07
N GLU A 15 11.51 7.92 16.85
CA GLU A 15 10.62 6.86 16.38
C GLU A 15 10.90 5.51 17.07
N ALA A 16 12.17 5.22 17.38
CA ALA A 16 12.54 4.00 18.12
C ALA A 16 12.00 4.08 19.55
N ILE A 17 12.23 5.21 20.23
CA ILE A 17 11.70 5.47 21.59
C ILE A 17 10.18 5.45 21.62
N ARG A 18 9.51 6.06 20.64
CA ARG A 18 8.05 6.03 20.52
C ARG A 18 7.50 4.61 20.41
N LYS A 19 8.15 3.74 19.62
CA LYS A 19 7.76 2.32 19.48
C LYS A 19 7.95 1.55 20.78
N GLU A 20 8.99 1.84 21.53
CA GLU A 20 9.25 1.24 22.85
C GLU A 20 8.16 1.66 23.86
N LEU A 21 7.88 2.96 23.94
CA LEU A 21 6.82 3.51 24.81
C LEU A 21 5.43 2.97 24.44
N LEU A 22 5.18 2.72 23.15
CA LEU A 22 3.95 2.09 22.68
C LEU A 22 3.83 0.64 23.16
N LYS A 23 4.92 -0.15 23.10
CA LYS A 23 4.94 -1.53 23.63
C LYS A 23 4.75 -1.59 25.15
N MET A 24 5.22 -0.56 25.86
CA MET A 24 5.03 -0.42 27.29
C MET A 24 3.63 0.08 27.68
N GLU A 25 2.79 0.43 26.71
CA GLU A 25 1.43 0.98 26.88
C GLU A 25 1.39 2.29 27.72
N VAL A 26 2.47 3.08 27.65
CA VAL A 26 2.61 4.31 28.47
C VAL A 26 2.46 5.62 27.67
N LEU A 27 2.19 5.56 26.38
CA LEU A 27 1.94 6.74 25.55
C LEU A 27 0.62 7.45 25.95
N ASP A 28 0.64 8.76 26.04
CA ASP A 28 -0.58 9.57 26.11
C ASP A 28 -1.08 9.91 24.71
N HIS A 29 -1.96 9.11 24.19
CA HIS A 29 -2.56 9.26 22.86
C HIS A 29 -3.45 10.52 22.71
N GLY A 30 -3.79 11.19 23.79
CA GLY A 30 -4.57 12.43 23.76
C GLY A 30 -3.75 13.69 23.47
N ARG A 31 -2.44 13.62 23.66
CA ARG A 31 -1.51 14.75 23.46
C ARG A 31 -0.66 14.57 22.21
N LYS A 32 -0.34 15.70 21.55
CA LYS A 32 0.56 15.74 20.41
C LYS A 32 2.03 15.72 20.86
N ILE A 33 2.87 15.04 20.08
CA ILE A 33 4.32 15.20 20.17
C ILE A 33 4.64 16.66 19.84
N LYS A 34 5.54 17.25 20.62
CA LYS A 34 5.96 18.65 20.47
C LYS A 34 7.44 18.71 20.11
N GLU A 35 7.78 19.54 19.17
CA GLU A 35 9.18 19.88 18.88
C GLU A 35 9.70 20.88 19.94
N SER A 36 10.90 20.66 20.44
CA SER A 36 11.59 21.56 21.38
C SER A 36 13.07 21.61 21.02
N THR A 37 13.72 22.72 21.37
CA THR A 37 15.17 22.91 21.19
C THR A 37 15.79 23.08 22.56
N LEU A 38 16.76 22.27 22.91
CA LEU A 38 17.52 22.33 24.16
C LEU A 38 19.01 22.45 23.82
N ASP A 39 19.71 23.44 24.34
CA ASP A 39 21.12 23.69 24.07
C ASP A 39 21.52 23.70 22.58
N GLY A 40 20.62 24.25 21.72
CA GLY A 40 20.82 24.33 20.27
C GLY A 40 20.65 23.03 19.52
N LYS A 41 20.13 21.97 20.15
CA LYS A 41 19.77 20.69 19.51
C LYS A 41 18.26 20.51 19.50
N ASP A 42 17.77 19.90 18.43
CA ASP A 42 16.34 19.63 18.24
C ASP A 42 15.95 18.29 18.87
N PHE A 43 14.89 18.31 19.67
CA PHE A 43 14.32 17.18 20.38
C PHE A 43 12.81 17.09 20.14
N LEU A 44 12.25 15.90 20.37
CA LEU A 44 10.81 15.68 20.43
C LEU A 44 10.39 15.34 21.86
N GLU A 45 9.38 16.05 22.35
CA GLU A 45 8.69 15.74 23.61
C GLU A 45 7.57 14.73 23.29
N ILE A 46 7.80 13.45 23.62
CA ILE A 46 6.84 12.35 23.39
C ILE A 46 5.96 12.21 24.63
N PRO A 47 4.64 12.51 24.55
CA PRO A 47 3.76 12.49 25.71
C PRO A 47 3.57 11.11 26.31
N VAL A 48 3.69 11.00 27.65
CA VAL A 48 3.52 9.76 28.40
C VAL A 48 2.57 9.96 29.60
N ILE A 49 1.89 8.88 30.02
CA ILE A 49 0.91 8.91 31.13
C ILE A 49 1.57 8.82 32.50
N CYS A 50 2.81 8.37 32.57
CA CYS A 50 3.58 8.25 33.82
C CYS A 50 5.06 8.58 33.56
N GLU A 51 5.84 8.63 34.60
CA GLU A 51 7.30 8.72 34.55
C GLU A 51 7.91 7.38 34.17
N ILE A 52 8.92 7.38 33.31
CA ILE A 52 9.54 6.18 32.76
C ILE A 52 10.94 6.03 33.31
N ALA A 53 11.20 4.99 34.07
CA ALA A 53 12.52 4.72 34.65
C ALA A 53 13.56 4.51 33.51
N GLY A 54 14.68 5.20 33.59
CA GLY A 54 15.76 5.13 32.62
C GLY A 54 15.58 5.98 31.37
N MET A 55 14.49 6.77 31.27
CA MET A 55 14.27 7.75 30.20
C MET A 55 14.18 9.16 30.78
N ASP A 56 14.72 10.14 30.06
CA ASP A 56 14.65 11.55 30.45
C ASP A 56 13.20 12.04 30.29
N THR A 57 12.52 12.21 31.42
CA THR A 57 11.09 12.55 31.48
C THR A 57 10.94 13.95 32.08
N ILE A 58 10.31 14.83 31.33
CA ILE A 58 10.07 16.23 31.71
C ILE A 58 8.58 16.51 31.93
N GLU A 59 8.27 17.64 32.57
CA GLU A 59 6.93 18.23 32.53
C GLU A 59 6.75 18.96 31.19
N GLN A 60 5.73 18.54 30.41
CA GLN A 60 5.42 19.17 29.12
C GLN A 60 4.65 20.48 29.33
N HIS A 61 5.33 21.60 29.10
CA HIS A 61 4.71 22.91 29.18
C HIS A 61 3.86 23.23 27.94
N SER A 62 2.65 23.75 28.14
CA SER A 62 1.69 24.11 27.08
C SER A 62 1.40 22.94 26.12
N PRO A 63 0.95 21.79 26.63
CA PRO A 63 0.69 20.61 25.80
C PRO A 63 -0.41 20.90 24.77
N LYS A 64 -0.17 20.48 23.53
CA LYS A 64 -1.19 20.48 22.47
C LYS A 64 -1.91 19.13 22.48
N TYR A 65 -3.23 19.17 22.42
CA TYR A 65 -4.05 17.96 22.38
C TYR A 65 -4.47 17.65 20.95
N TYR A 66 -4.65 16.36 20.66
CA TYR A 66 -5.45 16.00 19.50
C TYR A 66 -6.88 16.46 19.81
N GLY A 67 -7.45 17.33 18.99
CA GLY A 67 -8.88 17.62 19.10
C GLY A 67 -9.65 16.29 19.00
N LYS A 68 -10.68 16.07 19.81
CA LYS A 68 -11.67 15.03 19.53
C LYS A 68 -12.31 15.40 18.19
N SER A 69 -11.76 14.88 17.08
CA SER A 69 -12.48 14.96 15.83
C SER A 69 -13.72 14.09 16.00
N GLN A 70 -14.88 14.70 15.86
CA GLN A 70 -16.13 13.96 15.83
C GLN A 70 -16.01 12.91 14.72
N SER A 71 -16.35 11.67 15.02
CA SER A 71 -16.47 10.63 14.01
C SER A 71 -17.56 11.01 12.99
N LEU A 72 -17.49 10.46 11.79
CA LEU A 72 -18.51 10.68 10.77
C LEU A 72 -19.93 10.43 11.31
N ARG A 73 -20.09 9.37 12.10
CA ARG A 73 -21.37 9.03 12.73
C ARG A 73 -21.84 10.12 13.72
N GLU A 74 -20.96 10.62 14.57
CA GLU A 74 -21.30 11.69 15.55
C GLU A 74 -21.71 12.99 14.87
N ARG A 75 -21.12 13.29 13.71
CA ARG A 75 -21.50 14.47 12.91
C ARG A 75 -22.89 14.37 12.28
N LEU A 76 -23.34 13.15 12.00
CA LEU A 76 -24.62 12.86 11.35
C LEU A 76 -25.76 12.61 12.35
N VAL A 77 -25.49 12.54 13.65
CA VAL A 77 -26.54 12.43 14.70
C VAL A 77 -27.48 13.63 14.60
N GLY A 78 -28.78 13.34 14.61
CA GLY A 78 -29.84 14.35 14.47
C GLY A 78 -30.10 14.88 13.05
N THR A 79 -29.26 14.49 12.07
CA THR A 79 -29.44 14.88 10.66
C THR A 79 -30.05 13.75 9.83
N ILE A 80 -29.76 12.50 10.17
CA ILE A 80 -30.32 11.30 9.52
C ILE A 80 -30.99 10.41 10.57
N PRO A 81 -31.92 9.51 10.14
CA PRO A 81 -32.61 8.58 11.04
C PRO A 81 -31.64 7.70 11.83
N GLU A 82 -31.99 7.36 13.06
CA GLU A 82 -31.14 6.53 13.93
C GLU A 82 -30.93 5.12 13.37
N THR A 83 -31.87 4.59 12.61
CA THR A 83 -31.76 3.33 11.87
C THR A 83 -30.61 3.34 10.90
N ASP A 84 -30.41 4.46 10.19
CA ASP A 84 -29.46 4.64 9.11
C ASP A 84 -28.05 4.97 9.64
N LEU A 85 -27.99 5.57 10.85
CA LEU A 85 -26.73 5.79 11.55
C LEU A 85 -25.91 4.50 11.78
N LYS A 86 -26.59 3.34 11.85
CA LYS A 86 -25.91 2.03 11.99
C LYS A 86 -25.22 1.57 10.71
N LEU A 87 -25.64 2.11 9.57
CA LEU A 87 -25.13 1.78 8.24
C LEU A 87 -24.06 2.76 7.75
N ILE A 88 -23.80 3.84 8.49
CA ILE A 88 -22.77 4.83 8.17
C ILE A 88 -21.40 4.14 8.07
N PRO A 89 -20.62 4.42 7.01
CA PRO A 89 -19.29 3.86 6.84
C PRO A 89 -18.41 4.09 8.07
N SER A 90 -17.79 3.03 8.58
CA SER A 90 -16.79 3.11 9.65
C SER A 90 -15.36 3.22 9.12
N GLY A 91 -15.17 3.08 7.80
CA GLY A 91 -13.87 3.17 7.15
C GLY A 91 -13.95 3.68 5.71
N TRP A 92 -12.95 4.41 5.31
CA TRP A 92 -12.75 4.93 3.95
C TRP A 92 -11.27 5.01 3.62
N HIS A 93 -11.00 5.42 2.39
CA HIS A 93 -9.64 5.54 1.91
C HIS A 93 -9.35 6.97 1.47
N VAL A 94 -8.17 7.47 1.85
CA VAL A 94 -7.63 8.72 1.30
C VAL A 94 -6.49 8.38 0.35
N VAL A 95 -6.67 8.74 -0.91
CA VAL A 95 -5.66 8.60 -1.97
C VAL A 95 -5.29 10.01 -2.42
N GLY A 96 -4.10 10.46 -2.05
CA GLY A 96 -3.71 11.86 -2.25
C GLY A 96 -4.69 12.82 -1.59
N LYS A 97 -5.47 13.55 -2.40
CA LYS A 97 -6.50 14.51 -1.94
C LYS A 97 -7.94 14.05 -2.22
N ILE A 98 -8.14 12.76 -2.44
CA ILE A 98 -9.45 12.19 -2.78
C ILE A 98 -9.81 11.13 -1.75
N ILE A 99 -11.05 11.17 -1.27
CA ILE A 99 -11.63 10.18 -0.37
C ILE A 99 -12.40 9.15 -1.19
N VAL A 100 -12.11 7.88 -0.97
CA VAL A 100 -12.80 6.74 -1.58
C VAL A 100 -13.58 6.02 -0.48
N VAL A 101 -14.90 5.95 -0.58
CA VAL A 101 -15.78 5.39 0.45
C VAL A 101 -16.79 4.42 -0.15
N SER A 102 -17.04 3.30 0.53
CA SER A 102 -18.16 2.42 0.22
C SER A 102 -19.37 2.83 1.06
N ILE A 103 -20.52 3.00 0.44
CA ILE A 103 -21.77 3.39 1.08
C ILE A 103 -22.81 2.30 0.82
N ASP A 104 -23.47 1.85 1.89
CA ASP A 104 -24.53 0.85 1.82
C ASP A 104 -25.71 1.40 0.97
N GLU A 105 -26.25 0.59 0.06
CA GLU A 105 -27.34 0.97 -0.82
C GLU A 105 -28.61 1.39 -0.07
N ARG A 106 -28.83 0.87 1.14
CA ARG A 106 -29.99 1.21 1.98
C ARG A 106 -29.98 2.66 2.48
N ILE A 107 -28.82 3.34 2.42
CA ILE A 107 -28.65 4.75 2.80
C ILE A 107 -28.19 5.62 1.63
N GLU A 108 -28.54 5.20 0.41
CA GLU A 108 -28.21 5.87 -0.86
C GLU A 108 -28.61 7.35 -0.87
N GLU A 109 -29.76 7.67 -0.29
CA GLU A 109 -30.28 9.06 -0.20
C GLU A 109 -29.38 10.00 0.60
N HIS A 110 -28.55 9.46 1.49
CA HIS A 110 -27.63 10.23 2.35
C HIS A 110 -26.22 10.37 1.76
N LYS A 111 -25.92 9.80 0.60
CA LYS A 111 -24.56 9.71 0.06
C LYS A 111 -23.85 11.06 -0.09
N HIS A 112 -24.56 12.10 -0.55
CA HIS A 112 -23.99 13.45 -0.70
C HIS A 112 -23.76 14.14 0.65
N LEU A 113 -24.64 13.91 1.63
CA LEU A 113 -24.45 14.40 3.00
C LEU A 113 -23.21 13.76 3.64
N ILE A 114 -23.08 12.42 3.52
CA ILE A 114 -21.92 11.67 3.98
C ILE A 114 -20.63 12.21 3.34
N ALA A 115 -20.66 12.48 2.04
CA ALA A 115 -19.50 13.00 1.31
C ALA A 115 -19.08 14.39 1.81
N ARG A 116 -20.03 15.32 2.04
CA ARG A 116 -19.75 16.64 2.60
C ARG A 116 -19.16 16.57 4.01
N GLU A 117 -19.69 15.69 4.86
CA GLU A 117 -19.15 15.51 6.21
C GLU A 117 -17.73 14.91 6.19
N LEU A 118 -17.44 14.01 5.23
CA LEU A 118 -16.09 13.50 5.04
C LEU A 118 -15.11 14.58 4.61
N LEU A 119 -15.49 15.50 3.72
CA LEU A 119 -14.67 16.67 3.38
C LEU A 119 -14.46 17.59 4.59
N GLY A 120 -15.47 17.74 5.45
CA GLY A 120 -15.34 18.47 6.71
C GLY A 120 -14.34 17.84 7.69
N ILE A 121 -14.20 16.50 7.68
CA ILE A 121 -13.21 15.77 8.49
C ILE A 121 -11.81 15.90 7.86
N TYR A 122 -11.72 15.91 6.53
CA TYR A 122 -10.46 15.96 5.77
C TYR A 122 -10.40 17.23 4.89
N PRO A 123 -10.21 18.42 5.46
CA PRO A 123 -10.29 19.69 4.73
C PRO A 123 -9.22 19.88 3.63
N TYR A 124 -8.18 19.03 3.62
CA TYR A 124 -7.17 18.99 2.55
C TYR A 124 -7.60 18.17 1.34
N CYS A 125 -8.66 17.35 1.47
CA CYS A 125 -9.28 16.64 0.35
C CYS A 125 -10.28 17.55 -0.37
N HIS A 126 -10.43 17.34 -1.68
CA HIS A 126 -11.33 18.14 -2.50
C HIS A 126 -12.38 17.32 -3.24
N THR A 127 -12.30 15.99 -3.19
CA THR A 127 -13.21 15.09 -3.89
C THR A 127 -13.53 13.88 -3.02
N VAL A 128 -14.77 13.44 -3.06
CA VAL A 128 -15.24 12.17 -2.51
C VAL A 128 -15.83 11.33 -3.63
N VAL A 129 -15.36 10.10 -3.76
CA VAL A 129 -15.91 9.12 -4.70
C VAL A 129 -16.44 7.91 -3.94
N ARG A 130 -17.59 7.41 -4.39
CA ARG A 130 -18.15 6.14 -3.92
C ARG A 130 -17.50 4.99 -4.65
N ASP A 131 -17.08 3.99 -3.92
CA ASP A 131 -16.54 2.74 -4.46
C ASP A 131 -17.69 1.75 -4.71
N LEU A 132 -17.91 1.42 -5.97
CA LEU A 132 -18.90 0.47 -6.43
C LEU A 132 -18.26 -0.87 -6.86
N GLY A 133 -16.98 -1.06 -6.56
CA GLY A 133 -16.24 -2.26 -6.87
C GLY A 133 -15.32 -2.13 -8.08
N ILE A 134 -15.01 -3.27 -8.68
CA ILE A 134 -14.04 -3.42 -9.77
C ILE A 134 -14.66 -4.27 -10.86
N GLU A 135 -14.45 -3.91 -12.12
CA GLU A 135 -14.98 -4.66 -13.25
C GLU A 135 -13.91 -4.95 -14.32
N GLY A 136 -14.20 -5.99 -15.12
CA GLY A 136 -13.43 -6.36 -16.30
C GLY A 136 -12.03 -6.93 -16.05
N GLN A 137 -11.38 -7.32 -17.15
CA GLN A 137 -10.04 -7.91 -17.15
C GLN A 137 -8.97 -6.94 -16.66
N PHE A 138 -9.13 -5.65 -16.94
CA PHE A 138 -8.21 -4.58 -16.52
C PHE A 138 -8.42 -4.15 -15.07
N ARG A 139 -9.37 -4.75 -14.35
CA ARG A 139 -9.69 -4.42 -12.96
C ARG A 139 -10.00 -2.92 -12.80
N GLN A 140 -10.75 -2.37 -13.73
CA GLN A 140 -11.12 -0.95 -13.69
C GLN A 140 -12.02 -0.68 -12.49
N PRO A 141 -11.75 0.37 -11.71
CA PRO A 141 -12.60 0.75 -10.60
C PRO A 141 -13.91 1.34 -11.12
N LYS A 142 -15.03 0.86 -10.59
CA LYS A 142 -16.34 1.48 -10.82
C LYS A 142 -16.59 2.49 -9.71
N ARG A 143 -16.63 3.77 -10.04
CA ARG A 143 -16.74 4.86 -9.05
C ARG A 143 -17.69 5.94 -9.47
N GLU A 144 -18.43 6.44 -8.49
CA GLU A 144 -19.34 7.57 -8.61
C GLU A 144 -18.76 8.79 -7.88
N ILE A 145 -18.68 9.95 -8.52
CA ILE A 145 -18.27 11.19 -7.88
C ILE A 145 -19.45 11.71 -7.05
N LEU A 146 -19.26 11.84 -5.73
CA LEU A 146 -20.28 12.35 -4.82
C LEU A 146 -20.12 13.85 -4.57
N GLU A 147 -18.89 14.32 -4.38
CA GLU A 147 -18.54 15.72 -4.19
C GLU A 147 -17.19 16.01 -4.86
N GLY A 148 -17.04 17.25 -5.36
CA GLY A 148 -15.84 17.68 -6.11
C GLY A 148 -15.93 17.35 -7.60
N ILE A 149 -14.86 17.68 -8.33
CA ILE A 149 -14.81 17.54 -9.80
C ILE A 149 -13.55 16.87 -10.32
N SER A 150 -12.47 16.84 -9.54
CA SER A 150 -11.19 16.26 -9.97
C SER A 150 -11.02 14.86 -9.39
N THR A 151 -10.81 13.88 -10.25
CA THR A 151 -10.57 12.48 -9.89
C THR A 151 -9.10 12.10 -9.98
N GLU A 152 -8.28 13.02 -10.48
CA GLU A 152 -6.84 12.87 -10.60
C GLU A 152 -6.11 13.42 -9.37
N THR A 153 -5.14 12.67 -8.85
CA THR A 153 -4.39 13.06 -7.66
C THR A 153 -2.98 12.47 -7.67
N THR A 154 -2.10 13.06 -6.86
CA THR A 154 -0.80 12.46 -6.54
C THR A 154 -0.80 11.93 -5.11
N HIS A 155 -0.59 10.64 -4.96
CA HIS A 155 -0.49 9.97 -3.67
C HIS A 155 0.97 9.68 -3.32
N LYS A 156 1.35 9.96 -2.06
CA LYS A 156 2.68 9.64 -1.55
C LYS A 156 2.61 8.38 -0.69
N GLU A 157 3.35 7.35 -1.05
CA GLU A 157 3.47 6.11 -0.29
C GLU A 157 4.94 5.63 -0.31
N ASN A 158 5.49 5.22 0.84
CA ASN A 158 6.87 4.75 0.95
C ASN A 158 7.90 5.67 0.27
N ASN A 159 7.80 6.98 0.48
CA ASN A 159 8.61 8.03 -0.16
C ASN A 159 8.57 8.06 -1.70
N CYS A 160 7.68 7.31 -2.33
CA CYS A 160 7.41 7.37 -3.75
C CYS A 160 6.14 8.17 -4.03
N LEU A 161 6.07 8.77 -5.20
CA LEU A 161 4.92 9.55 -5.67
C LEU A 161 4.19 8.77 -6.76
N PHE A 162 2.87 8.68 -6.65
CA PHE A 162 2.01 7.99 -7.59
C PHE A 162 0.91 8.95 -8.06
N ARG A 163 0.99 9.42 -9.29
CA ARG A 163 -0.11 10.11 -9.96
C ARG A 163 -1.08 9.09 -10.53
N LEU A 164 -2.36 9.33 -10.35
CA LEU A 164 -3.41 8.45 -10.85
C LEU A 164 -4.75 9.19 -10.90
N ASP A 165 -5.62 8.76 -11.80
CA ASP A 165 -7.05 9.01 -11.73
C ASP A 165 -7.74 7.85 -11.01
N VAL A 166 -8.36 8.14 -9.86
CA VAL A 166 -9.00 7.10 -9.04
C VAL A 166 -10.20 6.44 -9.72
N THR A 167 -10.76 7.02 -10.78
CA THR A 167 -11.86 6.42 -11.55
C THR A 167 -11.38 5.53 -12.69
N LYS A 168 -10.10 5.63 -13.08
CA LYS A 168 -9.52 4.89 -14.19
C LYS A 168 -8.65 3.73 -13.74
N VAL A 169 -7.83 3.95 -12.71
CA VAL A 169 -6.91 2.94 -12.21
C VAL A 169 -7.10 2.64 -10.74
N MET A 170 -6.93 1.38 -10.38
CA MET A 170 -7.09 0.93 -9.00
C MET A 170 -5.82 1.24 -8.19
N PHE A 171 -5.96 1.80 -7.00
CA PHE A 171 -4.86 1.91 -6.03
C PHE A 171 -5.03 0.93 -4.88
N SER A 172 -4.16 -0.08 -4.80
CA SER A 172 -4.23 -1.13 -3.76
C SER A 172 -3.52 -0.69 -2.48
N LYS A 173 -4.26 -0.43 -1.42
CA LYS A 173 -3.74 -0.12 -0.08
C LYS A 173 -3.31 -1.34 0.73
N GLY A 174 -3.94 -2.48 0.49
CA GLY A 174 -3.79 -3.67 1.33
C GLY A 174 -2.46 -4.42 1.19
N ASN A 175 -1.53 -3.94 0.36
CA ASN A 175 -0.26 -4.59 0.07
C ASN A 175 0.94 -3.79 0.61
N LEU A 176 0.73 -2.84 1.53
CA LEU A 176 1.80 -1.95 2.00
C LEU A 176 2.99 -2.72 2.60
N TYR A 177 2.71 -3.76 3.38
CA TYR A 177 3.75 -4.61 3.97
C TYR A 177 4.57 -5.32 2.88
N GLU A 178 3.90 -5.91 1.89
CA GLU A 178 4.56 -6.58 0.75
C GLU A 178 5.36 -5.60 -0.11
N LYS A 179 4.81 -4.42 -0.41
CA LYS A 179 5.54 -3.36 -1.12
C LYS A 179 6.79 -2.93 -0.35
N ASN A 180 6.74 -2.84 0.98
CA ASN A 180 7.89 -2.51 1.82
C ASN A 180 8.97 -3.60 1.81
N ILE A 181 8.59 -4.88 1.82
CA ILE A 181 9.55 -5.99 1.69
C ILE A 181 10.21 -5.91 0.32
N MET A 182 9.41 -5.84 -0.74
CA MET A 182 9.91 -5.83 -2.11
C MET A 182 10.76 -4.60 -2.41
N SER A 183 10.46 -3.44 -1.84
CA SER A 183 11.25 -2.21 -2.06
C SER A 183 12.69 -2.31 -1.58
N LYS A 184 13.03 -3.30 -0.76
CA LYS A 184 14.39 -3.56 -0.24
C LYS A 184 15.13 -4.68 -0.98
N ALA A 185 14.46 -5.31 -1.95
CA ALA A 185 15.03 -6.41 -2.73
C ALA A 185 15.61 -5.92 -4.06
N GLY A 186 16.53 -6.68 -4.64
CA GLY A 186 16.94 -6.47 -6.03
C GLY A 186 18.10 -5.50 -6.26
N SER A 187 18.94 -5.22 -5.27
CA SER A 187 20.13 -4.37 -5.47
C SER A 187 21.07 -4.98 -6.52
N ASN A 188 21.43 -4.17 -7.53
CA ASN A 188 22.24 -4.58 -8.69
C ASN A 188 21.65 -5.73 -9.54
N GLU A 189 20.37 -6.08 -9.37
CA GLU A 189 19.67 -7.13 -10.12
C GLU A 189 18.99 -6.57 -11.38
N ILE A 190 18.76 -7.43 -12.36
CA ILE A 190 17.81 -7.21 -13.45
C ILE A 190 16.47 -7.81 -13.02
N ILE A 191 15.44 -6.97 -12.98
CA ILE A 191 14.12 -7.33 -12.50
C ILE A 191 13.11 -7.27 -13.64
N VAL A 192 12.18 -8.21 -13.68
CA VAL A 192 11.02 -8.18 -14.57
C VAL A 192 9.76 -8.13 -13.72
N ASP A 193 9.00 -7.04 -13.82
CA ASP A 193 7.67 -6.89 -13.22
C ASP A 193 6.63 -7.14 -14.34
N MET A 194 6.02 -8.31 -14.32
CA MET A 194 5.12 -8.77 -15.38
C MET A 194 3.73 -8.10 -15.35
N PHE A 195 3.40 -7.41 -14.24
CA PHE A 195 2.08 -6.81 -14.01
C PHE A 195 2.24 -5.49 -13.25
N ALA A 196 2.93 -4.54 -13.85
CA ALA A 196 3.45 -3.37 -13.15
C ALA A 196 2.35 -2.40 -12.65
N GLY A 197 1.16 -2.39 -13.28
CA GLY A 197 0.15 -1.39 -12.99
C GLY A 197 0.70 0.02 -13.22
N ILE A 198 0.53 0.89 -12.27
CA ILE A 198 1.11 2.26 -12.28
C ILE A 198 2.51 2.31 -11.63
N GLY A 199 3.16 1.15 -11.43
CA GLY A 199 4.50 1.02 -10.84
C GLY A 199 4.52 0.64 -9.36
N TYR A 200 3.54 -0.12 -8.88
CA TYR A 200 3.37 -0.42 -7.44
C TYR A 200 4.57 -1.08 -6.78
N PHE A 201 5.28 -1.96 -7.48
CA PHE A 201 6.52 -2.60 -7.02
C PHE A 201 7.74 -1.98 -7.69
N SER A 202 7.69 -1.80 -9.01
CA SER A 202 8.82 -1.33 -9.82
C SER A 202 9.39 0.00 -9.31
N ILE A 203 8.55 0.99 -9.00
CA ILE A 203 9.00 2.31 -8.55
C ILE A 203 9.63 2.28 -7.15
N PRO A 204 8.99 1.71 -6.11
CA PRO A 204 9.63 1.59 -4.80
C PRO A 204 10.95 0.80 -4.82
N ILE A 205 11.04 -0.26 -5.63
CA ILE A 205 12.29 -1.01 -5.81
C ILE A 205 13.36 -0.12 -6.44
N ALA A 206 13.04 0.59 -7.53
CA ALA A 206 13.98 1.48 -8.20
C ALA A 206 14.52 2.59 -7.28
N VAL A 207 13.62 3.18 -6.45
CA VAL A 207 13.98 4.26 -5.52
C VAL A 207 14.85 3.77 -4.36
N HIS A 208 14.52 2.60 -3.78
CA HIS A 208 15.11 2.17 -2.50
C HIS A 208 16.23 1.14 -2.66
N SER A 209 16.18 0.25 -3.64
CA SER A 209 17.16 -0.84 -3.81
C SER A 209 18.20 -0.61 -4.89
N LYS A 210 17.97 0.33 -5.82
CA LYS A 210 18.86 0.64 -6.94
C LYS A 210 19.24 -0.61 -7.77
N PRO A 211 18.28 -1.30 -8.38
CA PRO A 211 18.56 -2.41 -9.27
C PRO A 211 19.30 -1.91 -10.53
N SER A 212 19.94 -2.81 -11.26
CA SER A 212 20.60 -2.48 -12.53
C SER A 212 19.59 -2.11 -13.61
N LYS A 213 18.45 -2.81 -13.65
CA LYS A 213 17.38 -2.58 -14.63
C LYS A 213 16.07 -3.17 -14.12
N ILE A 214 14.94 -2.51 -14.44
CA ILE A 214 13.59 -3.07 -14.26
C ILE A 214 12.87 -3.00 -15.61
N TYR A 215 12.36 -4.12 -16.08
CA TYR A 215 11.37 -4.18 -17.16
C TYR A 215 9.98 -4.22 -16.51
N ALA A 216 9.21 -3.15 -16.66
CA ALA A 216 7.89 -2.99 -16.07
C ALA A 216 6.82 -3.12 -17.16
N ILE A 217 6.10 -4.25 -17.17
CA ILE A 217 5.15 -4.60 -18.23
C ILE A 217 3.72 -4.33 -17.72
N GLU A 218 2.96 -3.58 -18.51
CA GLU A 218 1.56 -3.29 -18.18
C GLU A 218 0.68 -3.41 -19.43
N LEU A 219 -0.41 -4.19 -19.29
CA LEU A 219 -1.34 -4.48 -20.40
C LEU A 219 -2.35 -3.35 -20.60
N ASN A 220 -2.84 -2.72 -19.52
CA ASN A 220 -3.83 -1.66 -19.60
C ASN A 220 -3.18 -0.34 -20.05
N PRO A 221 -3.56 0.24 -21.22
CA PRO A 221 -2.94 1.47 -21.72
C PRO A 221 -3.08 2.65 -20.75
N GLU A 222 -4.22 2.79 -20.06
CA GLU A 222 -4.42 3.87 -19.08
C GLU A 222 -3.47 3.73 -17.87
N SER A 223 -3.30 2.51 -17.34
CA SER A 223 -2.33 2.25 -16.28
C SER A 223 -0.90 2.48 -16.76
N PHE A 224 -0.60 2.13 -18.02
CA PHE A 224 0.70 2.33 -18.61
C PHE A 224 1.08 3.81 -18.76
N GLU A 225 0.14 4.68 -19.14
CA GLU A 225 0.35 6.13 -19.17
C GLU A 225 0.76 6.65 -17.79
N TYR A 226 0.02 6.26 -16.73
CA TYR A 226 0.39 6.59 -15.35
C TYR A 226 1.70 5.96 -14.90
N LEU A 227 2.03 4.74 -15.35
CA LEU A 227 3.33 4.11 -15.08
C LEU A 227 4.48 4.97 -15.62
N GLN A 228 4.40 5.41 -16.88
CA GLN A 228 5.42 6.27 -17.47
C GLN A 228 5.53 7.62 -16.75
N GLU A 229 4.40 8.21 -16.39
CA GLU A 229 4.39 9.47 -15.64
C GLU A 229 5.01 9.31 -14.26
N ASN A 230 4.67 8.22 -13.55
CA ASN A 230 5.19 7.92 -12.22
C ASN A 230 6.69 7.59 -12.23
N ILE A 231 7.19 6.95 -13.27
CA ILE A 231 8.63 6.74 -13.49
C ILE A 231 9.36 8.10 -13.55
N ARG A 232 8.85 9.06 -14.36
CA ARG A 232 9.40 10.42 -14.46
C ARG A 232 9.29 11.18 -13.14
N LEU A 233 8.14 11.08 -12.47
CA LEU A 233 7.85 11.79 -11.22
C LEU A 233 8.82 11.37 -10.09
N ASN A 234 9.25 10.11 -10.10
CA ASN A 234 10.21 9.56 -9.13
C ASN A 234 11.67 9.58 -9.63
N LYS A 235 11.93 10.10 -10.84
CA LYS A 235 13.28 10.24 -11.44
C LYS A 235 14.03 8.91 -11.58
N VAL A 236 13.32 7.85 -11.98
CA VAL A 236 13.87 6.49 -12.13
C VAL A 236 13.87 5.99 -13.57
N GLU A 237 13.79 6.89 -14.57
CA GLU A 237 13.79 6.58 -16.01
C GLU A 237 15.06 5.86 -16.46
N HIS A 238 16.16 6.07 -15.77
CA HIS A 238 17.45 5.43 -16.04
C HIS A 238 17.51 3.97 -15.57
N ILE A 239 16.56 3.54 -14.72
CA ILE A 239 16.47 2.17 -14.16
C ILE A 239 15.26 1.43 -14.74
N VAL A 240 14.09 2.09 -14.82
CA VAL A 240 12.82 1.45 -15.18
C VAL A 240 12.48 1.69 -16.64
N GLU A 241 12.33 0.60 -17.38
CA GLU A 241 11.82 0.57 -18.76
C GLU A 241 10.37 0.06 -18.73
N ALA A 242 9.44 0.92 -19.10
CA ALA A 242 8.02 0.57 -19.18
C ALA A 242 7.68 -0.02 -20.57
N LEU A 243 6.96 -1.13 -20.59
CA LEU A 243 6.54 -1.83 -21.80
C LEU A 243 5.01 -2.00 -21.79
N ASN A 244 4.32 -1.46 -22.82
CA ASN A 244 2.86 -1.62 -22.91
C ASN A 244 2.50 -2.83 -23.76
N GLY A 245 1.81 -3.80 -23.13
CA GLY A 245 1.27 -4.97 -23.82
C GLY A 245 1.22 -6.22 -22.96
N ASN A 246 0.96 -7.33 -23.62
CA ASN A 246 0.80 -8.63 -22.96
C ASN A 246 2.17 -9.16 -22.47
N CYS A 247 2.28 -9.44 -21.19
CA CYS A 247 3.49 -9.98 -20.58
C CYS A 247 3.89 -11.35 -21.17
N ALA A 248 2.97 -12.15 -21.69
CA ALA A 248 3.31 -13.39 -22.41
C ALA A 248 4.16 -13.15 -23.66
N VAL A 249 4.09 -11.96 -24.25
CA VAL A 249 4.85 -11.58 -25.46
C VAL A 249 6.07 -10.74 -25.11
N LEU A 250 5.92 -9.80 -24.18
CA LEU A 250 6.92 -8.77 -23.92
C LEU A 250 7.93 -9.16 -22.83
N THR A 251 7.68 -10.23 -22.06
CA THR A 251 8.61 -10.67 -21.01
C THR A 251 9.93 -11.12 -21.64
N PRO A 252 11.05 -10.44 -21.37
CA PRO A 252 12.36 -10.84 -21.90
C PRO A 252 12.79 -12.17 -21.26
N GLN A 253 13.43 -13.03 -22.07
CA GLN A 253 13.80 -14.38 -21.64
C GLN A 253 15.27 -14.46 -21.22
N GLY A 254 15.54 -15.22 -20.15
CA GLY A 254 16.89 -15.53 -19.70
C GLY A 254 17.72 -14.37 -19.19
N VAL A 255 17.09 -13.25 -18.80
CA VAL A 255 17.79 -12.03 -18.37
C VAL A 255 17.57 -11.67 -16.89
N ALA A 256 16.50 -12.17 -16.28
CA ALA A 256 16.09 -11.73 -14.96
C ALA A 256 16.82 -12.44 -13.82
N ASP A 257 17.31 -11.66 -12.86
CA ASP A 257 17.70 -12.16 -11.55
C ASP A 257 16.47 -12.32 -10.65
N ARG A 258 15.41 -11.55 -10.95
CA ARG A 258 14.17 -11.52 -10.16
C ARG A 258 12.96 -11.27 -11.05
N VAL A 259 11.88 -12.02 -10.83
CA VAL A 259 10.60 -11.85 -11.52
C VAL A 259 9.50 -11.61 -10.51
N LEU A 260 8.70 -10.55 -10.75
CA LEU A 260 7.53 -10.21 -9.95
C LEU A 260 6.27 -10.54 -10.73
N MET A 261 5.40 -11.33 -10.12
CA MET A 261 4.10 -11.69 -10.68
C MET A 261 2.99 -11.21 -9.74
N GLY A 262 2.85 -9.86 -9.65
CA GLY A 262 2.00 -9.16 -8.66
C GLY A 262 0.49 -9.15 -8.94
N TYR A 263 0.03 -9.81 -9.99
CA TYR A 263 -1.38 -9.96 -10.32
C TYR A 263 -2.03 -11.08 -9.50
N VAL A 264 -3.29 -10.94 -9.11
CA VAL A 264 -3.96 -11.92 -8.23
C VAL A 264 -5.14 -12.67 -8.89
N GLY A 265 -5.29 -12.53 -10.19
CA GLY A 265 -6.33 -13.23 -10.95
C GLY A 265 -5.86 -14.57 -11.50
N THR A 266 -5.56 -14.59 -12.80
CA THR A 266 -5.08 -15.76 -13.54
C THR A 266 -3.55 -15.83 -13.63
N THR A 267 -2.83 -15.33 -12.63
CA THR A 267 -1.36 -15.26 -12.60
C THR A 267 -0.68 -16.58 -12.93
N HIS A 268 -1.30 -17.70 -12.53
CA HIS A 268 -0.78 -19.04 -12.79
C HIS A 268 -0.64 -19.40 -14.28
N GLU A 269 -1.43 -18.79 -15.16
CA GLU A 269 -1.34 -19.00 -16.60
C GLU A 269 -0.03 -18.43 -17.19
N TYR A 270 0.60 -17.51 -16.48
CA TYR A 270 1.82 -16.82 -16.89
C TYR A 270 3.09 -17.36 -16.24
N LEU A 271 3.01 -18.39 -15.39
CA LEU A 271 4.15 -18.95 -14.66
C LEU A 271 5.27 -19.37 -15.59
N GLY A 272 4.98 -20.07 -16.69
CA GLY A 272 5.98 -20.48 -17.66
C GLY A 272 6.77 -19.31 -18.25
N TYR A 273 6.11 -18.19 -18.56
CA TYR A 273 6.78 -16.99 -19.06
C TYR A 273 7.69 -16.35 -18.00
N GLY A 274 7.23 -16.29 -16.75
CA GLY A 274 8.03 -15.79 -15.62
C GLY A 274 9.27 -16.67 -15.36
N ILE A 275 9.12 -17.99 -15.44
CA ILE A 275 10.22 -18.94 -15.25
C ILE A 275 11.25 -18.82 -16.39
N ARG A 276 10.81 -18.70 -17.65
CA ARG A 276 11.70 -18.49 -18.80
C ARG A 276 12.43 -17.15 -18.76
N ALA A 277 11.87 -16.13 -18.10
CA ALA A 277 12.54 -14.85 -17.92
C ALA A 277 13.80 -14.95 -17.05
N ILE A 278 13.84 -15.90 -16.14
CA ILE A 278 14.94 -16.09 -15.19
C ILE A 278 16.18 -16.62 -15.89
N LYS A 279 17.35 -16.08 -15.54
CA LYS A 279 18.67 -16.49 -16.04
C LYS A 279 18.89 -17.99 -15.87
N SER A 280 19.73 -18.57 -16.73
CA SER A 280 20.15 -19.97 -16.60
C SER A 280 20.95 -20.25 -15.33
N THR A 281 21.54 -19.21 -14.73
CA THR A 281 22.25 -19.30 -13.44
C THR A 281 21.33 -19.30 -12.23
N GLY A 282 20.02 -19.21 -12.43
CA GLY A 282 19.01 -19.12 -11.39
C GLY A 282 18.58 -17.69 -11.07
N GLY A 283 17.45 -17.59 -10.38
CA GLY A 283 16.89 -16.32 -9.92
C GLY A 283 15.62 -16.48 -9.08
N MET A 284 15.14 -15.39 -8.53
CA MET A 284 14.01 -15.36 -7.62
C MET A 284 12.70 -15.09 -8.36
N LEU A 285 11.70 -15.90 -8.10
CA LEU A 285 10.31 -15.70 -8.52
C LEU A 285 9.45 -15.31 -7.32
N HIS A 286 8.75 -14.17 -7.41
CA HIS A 286 7.73 -13.74 -6.45
C HIS A 286 6.35 -13.94 -7.06
N TYR A 287 5.68 -15.00 -6.66
CA TYR A 287 4.40 -15.40 -7.21
C TYR A 287 3.24 -15.06 -6.28
N HIS A 288 2.33 -14.20 -6.74
CA HIS A 288 1.12 -13.81 -6.03
C HIS A 288 -0.08 -14.60 -6.53
N GLU A 289 -0.90 -15.07 -5.59
CA GLU A 289 -2.14 -15.78 -5.91
C GLU A 289 -3.23 -15.49 -4.88
N THR A 290 -4.51 -15.48 -5.33
CA THR A 290 -5.65 -15.61 -4.42
C THR A 290 -6.04 -17.08 -4.32
N VAL A 291 -6.16 -17.59 -3.10
CA VAL A 291 -6.33 -19.01 -2.83
C VAL A 291 -7.38 -19.25 -1.74
N PRO A 292 -8.29 -20.24 -1.89
CA PRO A 292 -9.14 -20.69 -0.79
C PRO A 292 -8.30 -21.12 0.40
N GLU A 293 -8.74 -20.80 1.61
CA GLU A 293 -7.99 -21.07 2.85
C GLU A 293 -7.58 -22.56 2.99
N LYS A 294 -8.42 -23.47 2.51
CA LYS A 294 -8.13 -24.93 2.52
C LYS A 294 -6.96 -25.35 1.64
N LEU A 295 -6.62 -24.57 0.62
CA LEU A 295 -5.56 -24.86 -0.36
C LEU A 295 -4.37 -23.88 -0.20
N MET A 296 -4.36 -23.18 0.91
CA MET A 296 -3.33 -22.16 1.18
C MET A 296 -1.93 -22.78 1.15
N PHE A 297 -1.04 -22.17 0.36
CA PHE A 297 0.32 -22.59 0.03
C PHE A 297 0.43 -23.91 -0.76
N GLU A 298 -0.41 -24.91 -0.54
CA GLU A 298 -0.39 -26.16 -1.30
C GLU A 298 -0.60 -25.90 -2.80
N ARG A 299 -1.69 -25.23 -3.17
CA ARG A 299 -1.99 -24.94 -4.58
C ARG A 299 -0.98 -24.02 -5.25
N PRO A 300 -0.57 -22.88 -4.67
CA PRO A 300 0.46 -22.02 -5.28
C PRO A 300 1.80 -22.72 -5.48
N VAL A 301 2.25 -23.49 -4.48
CA VAL A 301 3.49 -24.26 -4.56
C VAL A 301 3.43 -25.34 -5.63
N SER A 302 2.32 -26.10 -5.71
CA SER A 302 2.12 -27.12 -6.77
C SER A 302 2.20 -26.49 -8.16
N ARG A 303 1.51 -25.37 -8.37
CA ARG A 303 1.51 -24.64 -9.64
C ARG A 303 2.90 -24.17 -10.08
N ILE A 304 3.71 -23.66 -9.15
CA ILE A 304 5.10 -23.27 -9.43
C ILE A 304 5.93 -24.50 -9.79
N LYS A 305 5.84 -25.58 -9.03
CA LYS A 305 6.59 -26.83 -9.28
C LYS A 305 6.23 -27.44 -10.64
N GLU A 306 4.95 -27.52 -10.96
CA GLU A 306 4.46 -28.03 -12.23
C GLU A 306 4.91 -27.17 -13.42
N ALA A 307 4.88 -25.84 -13.26
CA ALA A 307 5.35 -24.93 -14.29
C ALA A 307 6.88 -25.04 -14.49
N ALA A 308 7.66 -25.10 -13.40
CA ALA A 308 9.10 -25.28 -13.47
C ALA A 308 9.49 -26.61 -14.15
N LEU A 309 8.81 -27.70 -13.80
CA LEU A 309 9.01 -29.00 -14.44
C LEU A 309 8.75 -28.94 -15.96
N ARG A 310 7.68 -28.26 -16.39
CA ARG A 310 7.39 -28.11 -17.83
C ARG A 310 8.46 -27.31 -18.58
N GLU A 311 9.11 -26.37 -17.90
CA GLU A 311 10.20 -25.56 -18.46
C GLU A 311 11.60 -26.23 -18.25
N GLY A 312 11.65 -27.45 -17.72
CA GLY A 312 12.91 -28.16 -17.46
C GLY A 312 13.78 -27.52 -16.37
N ARG A 313 13.16 -26.79 -15.45
CA ARG A 313 13.85 -26.05 -14.37
C ARG A 313 13.60 -26.71 -13.01
N GLN A 314 14.57 -26.62 -12.12
CA GLN A 314 14.40 -26.97 -10.73
C GLN A 314 13.84 -25.79 -9.92
N VAL A 315 13.16 -26.09 -8.80
CA VAL A 315 12.58 -25.07 -7.95
C VAL A 315 12.76 -25.38 -6.48
N GLU A 316 13.21 -24.38 -5.73
CA GLU A 316 13.27 -24.40 -4.28
C GLU A 316 12.35 -23.33 -3.70
N ILE A 317 11.37 -23.71 -2.89
CA ILE A 317 10.49 -22.75 -2.22
C ILE A 317 11.24 -22.13 -1.06
N ARG A 318 11.40 -20.80 -1.08
CA ARG A 318 12.13 -20.04 -0.06
C ARG A 318 11.22 -19.56 1.06
N GLU A 319 10.06 -19.00 0.70
CA GLU A 319 9.12 -18.45 1.67
C GLU A 319 7.69 -18.53 1.15
N CYS A 320 6.74 -18.71 2.09
CA CYS A 320 5.31 -18.61 1.82
C CYS A 320 4.69 -17.69 2.86
N ARG A 321 3.98 -16.64 2.44
CA ARG A 321 3.37 -15.67 3.36
C ARG A 321 1.98 -15.23 2.95
N ARG A 322 1.18 -14.89 3.95
CA ARG A 322 -0.15 -14.30 3.77
C ARG A 322 -0.01 -12.80 3.67
N VAL A 323 -0.66 -12.21 2.67
CA VAL A 323 -0.69 -10.74 2.50
C VAL A 323 -1.93 -10.16 3.17
N LYS A 324 -3.12 -10.63 2.75
CA LYS A 324 -4.41 -10.15 3.30
C LYS A 324 -5.54 -11.12 2.98
N LYS A 325 -6.65 -11.00 3.71
CA LYS A 325 -7.92 -11.59 3.26
C LYS A 325 -8.37 -10.87 1.99
N TYR A 326 -8.68 -11.64 0.95
CA TYR A 326 -9.17 -11.12 -0.32
C TYR A 326 -10.72 -11.06 -0.32
N SER A 327 -11.34 -12.13 0.16
CA SER A 327 -12.77 -12.25 0.41
C SER A 327 -13.00 -13.28 1.53
N PRO A 328 -14.23 -13.48 2.03
CA PRO A 328 -14.52 -14.55 2.98
C PRO A 328 -13.97 -15.90 2.51
N GLY A 329 -13.13 -16.56 3.33
CA GLY A 329 -12.52 -17.85 3.01
C GLY A 329 -11.45 -17.86 1.90
N VAL A 330 -11.05 -16.68 1.36
CA VAL A 330 -10.01 -16.55 0.31
C VAL A 330 -8.92 -15.61 0.78
N TRP A 331 -7.67 -16.04 0.63
CA TRP A 331 -6.47 -15.27 0.97
C TRP A 331 -5.68 -14.86 -0.26
N HIS A 332 -5.11 -13.68 -0.21
CA HIS A 332 -4.00 -13.28 -1.07
C HIS A 332 -2.71 -13.76 -0.40
N VAL A 333 -1.95 -14.57 -1.11
CA VAL A 333 -0.69 -15.15 -0.66
C VAL A 333 0.44 -14.85 -1.63
N VAL A 334 1.66 -14.91 -1.13
CA VAL A 334 2.89 -14.82 -1.92
C VAL A 334 3.73 -16.05 -1.65
N VAL A 335 4.29 -16.60 -2.71
CA VAL A 335 5.31 -17.65 -2.66
C VAL A 335 6.57 -17.13 -3.34
N ASP A 336 7.65 -17.11 -2.59
CA ASP A 336 8.99 -16.81 -3.09
C ASP A 336 9.70 -18.13 -3.40
N ALA A 337 10.11 -18.28 -4.64
CA ALA A 337 10.75 -19.50 -5.14
C ALA A 337 12.04 -19.16 -5.88
N TRP A 338 13.10 -19.90 -5.57
CA TRP A 338 14.32 -19.90 -6.36
C TRP A 338 14.16 -20.87 -7.52
N ILE A 339 14.44 -20.41 -8.72
CA ILE A 339 14.36 -21.19 -9.96
C ILE A 339 15.79 -21.40 -10.48
N GLU A 340 16.16 -22.67 -10.67
CA GLU A 340 17.46 -23.11 -11.20
C GLU A 340 17.32 -23.66 -12.62
#